data_17dad493bd98b165ca199e2f6527b0e5
#
_entry.id   17dad493bd98b165ca199e2f6527b0e5
#
_cell.length_a   1.000
_cell.length_b   1.000
_cell.length_c   1.000
_cell.angle_alpha   90.00
_cell.angle_beta   90.00
_cell.angle_gamma   90.00
#
_symmetry.space_group_name_H-M   'P 1'
#
loop_
_entity.id
_entity.type
_entity.pdbx_description
1 polymer ?
#
loop_
_entity_poly.entity_id
_entity_poly.type
_entity_poly.pdbx_seq_one_letter_code
_entity_poly.pdbx_strand_id
1 'polypeptide(L)'
;MSASPVEFTRILVPTDFSSGSAHAWELAQHLAGRLGAEMVLFHVVVEAPLYSEGPFTMKHARDVFDAARRWAEATLGEWVAKAVASGLRARWVVATGVPHEEIVAAAARERTDLIVLGTHGRGGLDRALLGSVADRVIRLAPCPVLSAREID
;
A
#
# COMPACT_ATOMS: atom_id res chain seq x y z
N MET A 1 -0.74 10.60 35.68
CA MET A 1 -1.20 10.77 34.28
C MET A 1 -1.45 9.40 33.68
N SER A 2 -2.68 9.04 33.43
CA SER A 2 -2.98 7.86 32.62
C SER A 2 -2.74 8.24 31.16
N ALA A 3 -1.82 7.56 30.48
CA ALA A 3 -1.70 7.69 29.04
C ALA A 3 -3.02 7.29 28.42
N SER A 4 -3.57 8.10 27.53
CA SER A 4 -4.72 7.71 26.73
C SER A 4 -4.39 6.40 26.01
N PRO A 5 -5.30 5.44 25.99
CA PRO A 5 -5.05 4.20 25.25
C PRO A 5 -4.71 4.53 23.79
N VAL A 6 -3.72 3.86 23.25
CA VAL A 6 -3.41 3.96 21.82
C VAL A 6 -4.59 3.34 21.07
N GLU A 7 -5.32 4.17 20.33
CA GLU A 7 -6.42 3.71 19.51
C GLU A 7 -5.98 3.65 18.06
N PHE A 8 -6.20 2.53 17.40
CA PHE A 8 -5.99 2.39 15.97
C PHE A 8 -7.33 2.61 15.26
N THR A 9 -7.52 3.80 14.71
CA THR A 9 -8.76 4.19 14.03
C THR A 9 -8.65 4.18 12.51
N ARG A 10 -7.42 4.29 11.98
CA ARG A 10 -7.18 4.27 10.54
C ARG A 10 -5.92 3.51 10.19
N ILE A 11 -6.06 2.51 9.34
CA ILE A 11 -5.00 1.62 8.88
C ILE A 11 -4.70 1.89 7.42
N LEU A 12 -3.46 2.25 7.09
CA LEU A 12 -2.98 2.35 5.71
C LEU A 12 -2.37 1.01 5.28
N VAL A 13 -2.79 0.50 4.15
CA VAL A 13 -2.29 -0.76 3.61
C VAL A 13 -1.72 -0.53 2.21
N PRO A 14 -0.41 -0.33 2.09
CA PRO A 14 0.25 -0.27 0.80
C PRO A 14 0.21 -1.62 0.08
N THR A 15 -0.04 -1.61 -1.21
CA THR A 15 -0.04 -2.82 -2.04
C THR A 15 0.69 -2.58 -3.36
N ASP A 16 1.48 -3.56 -3.77
CA ASP A 16 2.05 -3.70 -5.10
C ASP A 16 1.41 -4.87 -5.87
N PHE A 17 0.28 -5.38 -5.34
CA PHE A 17 -0.45 -6.54 -5.83
C PHE A 17 0.32 -7.87 -5.77
N SER A 18 1.44 -7.92 -5.07
CA SER A 18 2.14 -9.17 -4.77
C SER A 18 1.37 -10.01 -3.75
N SER A 19 1.73 -11.29 -3.65
CA SER A 19 1.16 -12.19 -2.63
C SER A 19 1.42 -11.69 -1.21
N GLY A 20 2.59 -11.10 -0.96
CA GLY A 20 2.93 -10.51 0.34
C GLY A 20 2.03 -9.34 0.70
N SER A 21 1.72 -8.46 -0.25
CA SER A 21 0.81 -7.35 0.00
C SER A 21 -0.66 -7.81 0.10
N ALA A 22 -1.04 -8.87 -0.61
CA ALA A 22 -2.36 -9.48 -0.44
C ALA A 22 -2.53 -10.05 0.98
N HIS A 23 -1.52 -10.73 1.49
CA HIS A 23 -1.50 -11.23 2.87
C HIS A 23 -1.59 -10.08 3.89
N ALA A 24 -0.86 -8.99 3.67
CA ALA A 24 -0.96 -7.79 4.50
C ALA A 24 -2.38 -7.20 4.51
N TRP A 25 -3.04 -7.19 3.36
CA TRP A 25 -4.44 -6.76 3.24
C TRP A 25 -5.40 -7.65 4.04
N GLU A 26 -5.23 -8.97 3.97
CA GLU A 26 -6.02 -9.91 4.78
C GLU A 26 -5.80 -9.69 6.28
N LEU A 27 -4.56 -9.52 6.71
CA LEU A 27 -4.23 -9.24 8.11
C LEU A 27 -4.85 -7.92 8.57
N ALA A 28 -4.78 -6.88 7.75
CA ALA A 28 -5.39 -5.58 8.05
C ALA A 28 -6.90 -5.69 8.20
N GLN A 29 -7.58 -6.50 7.39
CA GLN A 29 -9.02 -6.74 7.51
C GLN A 29 -9.38 -7.38 8.85
N HIS A 30 -8.61 -8.36 9.30
CA HIS A 30 -8.81 -8.97 10.62
C HIS A 30 -8.63 -7.96 11.75
N LEU A 31 -7.60 -7.13 11.67
CA LEU A 31 -7.36 -6.08 12.66
C LEU A 31 -8.46 -5.03 12.65
N ALA A 32 -8.82 -4.54 11.48
CA ALA A 32 -9.87 -3.52 11.32
C ALA A 32 -11.22 -4.01 11.87
N GLY A 33 -11.57 -5.27 11.61
CA GLY A 33 -12.79 -5.87 12.13
C GLY A 33 -12.84 -5.90 13.66
N ARG A 34 -11.70 -6.13 14.31
CA ARG A 34 -11.60 -6.16 15.78
C ARG A 34 -11.50 -4.79 16.42
N LEU A 35 -10.86 -3.85 15.73
CA LEU A 35 -10.58 -2.50 16.26
C LEU A 35 -11.64 -1.47 15.86
N GLY A 36 -12.52 -1.81 14.92
CA GLY A 36 -13.45 -0.85 14.34
C GLY A 36 -12.75 0.23 13.51
N ALA A 37 -11.57 -0.08 12.94
CA ALA A 37 -10.78 0.86 12.18
C ALA A 37 -11.23 0.94 10.72
N GLU A 38 -11.04 2.12 10.12
CA GLU A 38 -11.14 2.32 8.67
C GLU A 38 -9.83 1.88 8.00
N MET A 39 -9.93 1.25 6.84
CA MET A 39 -8.76 0.87 6.04
C MET A 39 -8.65 1.74 4.79
N VAL A 40 -7.41 2.14 4.48
CA VAL A 40 -7.07 2.80 3.22
C VAL A 40 -6.11 1.89 2.47
N LEU A 41 -6.60 1.28 1.41
CA LEU A 41 -5.76 0.49 0.48
C LEU A 41 -5.06 1.45 -0.47
N PHE A 42 -3.73 1.39 -0.51
CA PHE A 42 -2.91 2.41 -1.16
C PHE A 42 -1.96 1.79 -2.18
N HIS A 43 -1.92 2.34 -3.37
CA HIS A 43 -1.00 1.92 -4.42
C HIS A 43 -0.27 3.10 -5.04
N VAL A 44 0.99 2.91 -5.35
CA VAL A 44 1.83 3.90 -6.05
C VAL A 44 2.12 3.39 -7.45
N VAL A 45 1.68 4.14 -8.44
CA VAL A 45 2.07 3.90 -9.84
C VAL A 45 3.41 4.57 -10.07
N VAL A 46 4.40 3.78 -10.42
CA VAL A 46 5.76 4.26 -10.68
C VAL A 46 5.86 4.73 -12.13
N GLU A 47 6.28 5.97 -12.34
CA GLU A 47 6.60 6.45 -13.67
C GLU A 47 7.91 5.79 -14.15
N ALA A 48 7.84 5.10 -15.30
CA ALA A 48 9.05 4.62 -15.93
C ALA A 48 9.90 5.82 -16.39
N PRO A 49 11.20 5.84 -16.09
CA PRO A 49 12.06 6.90 -16.59
C PRO A 49 12.04 6.90 -18.13
N LEU A 50 11.71 8.07 -18.69
CA LEU A 50 11.67 8.27 -20.13
C LEU A 50 13.11 8.45 -20.66
N TYR A 51 13.85 7.36 -20.78
CA TYR A 51 15.20 7.38 -21.36
C TYR A 51 15.22 7.27 -22.89
N SER A 52 14.07 7.37 -23.54
CA SER A 52 14.00 7.21 -24.99
C SER A 52 13.80 8.54 -25.69
N GLU A 53 14.71 8.84 -26.61
CA GLU A 53 14.64 9.98 -27.47
C GLU A 53 13.61 9.75 -28.58
N GLY A 54 12.57 10.59 -28.63
CA GLY A 54 11.61 10.64 -29.72
C GLY A 54 10.13 10.69 -29.32
N PRO A 55 9.27 11.31 -30.16
CA PRO A 55 7.86 11.53 -29.83
C PRO A 55 7.00 10.25 -29.74
N PHE A 56 7.36 9.20 -30.45
CA PHE A 56 6.64 7.92 -30.43
C PHE A 56 6.82 7.16 -29.13
N THR A 57 8.00 7.27 -28.52
CA THR A 57 8.34 6.59 -27.28
C THR A 57 7.71 7.23 -26.07
N MET A 58 7.54 8.56 -26.07
CA MET A 58 6.84 9.29 -25.02
C MET A 58 5.33 8.95 -24.98
N LYS A 59 4.69 8.85 -26.15
CA LYS A 59 3.30 8.44 -26.25
C LYS A 59 3.10 7.02 -25.75
N HIS A 60 3.96 6.10 -26.15
CA HIS A 60 3.88 4.71 -25.71
C HIS A 60 4.08 4.56 -24.20
N ALA A 61 5.03 5.26 -23.62
CA ALA A 61 5.27 5.27 -22.18
C ALA A 61 4.05 5.82 -21.40
N ARG A 62 3.41 6.87 -21.92
CA ARG A 62 2.18 7.42 -21.34
C ARG A 62 1.02 6.43 -21.43
N ASP A 63 0.85 5.77 -22.57
CA ASP A 63 -0.21 4.77 -22.75
C ASP A 63 -0.03 3.59 -21.80
N VAL A 64 1.20 3.11 -21.61
CA VAL A 64 1.53 2.05 -20.64
C VAL A 64 1.25 2.51 -19.21
N PHE A 65 1.63 3.72 -18.86
CA PHE A 65 1.37 4.29 -17.55
C PHE A 65 -0.13 4.42 -17.28
N ASP A 66 -0.89 4.97 -18.23
CA ASP A 66 -2.35 5.12 -18.09
C ASP A 66 -3.05 3.76 -17.98
N ALA A 67 -2.61 2.77 -18.76
CA ALA A 67 -3.13 1.40 -18.66
C ALA A 67 -2.83 0.77 -17.29
N ALA A 68 -1.62 0.92 -16.79
CA ALA A 68 -1.23 0.44 -15.48
C ALA A 68 -2.05 1.09 -14.35
N ARG A 69 -2.30 2.39 -14.44
CA ARG A 69 -3.12 3.12 -13.49
C ARG A 69 -4.58 2.64 -13.52
N ARG A 70 -5.18 2.50 -14.69
CA ARG A 70 -6.55 2.00 -14.81
C ARG A 70 -6.69 0.59 -14.25
N TRP A 71 -5.73 -0.29 -14.54
CA TRP A 71 -5.72 -1.64 -14.00
C TRP A 71 -5.61 -1.64 -12.48
N ALA A 72 -4.74 -0.81 -11.93
CA ALA A 72 -4.57 -0.66 -10.48
C ALA A 72 -5.86 -0.17 -9.82
N GLU A 73 -6.48 0.88 -10.35
CA GLU A 73 -7.75 1.41 -9.85
C GLU A 73 -8.87 0.37 -9.86
N ALA A 74 -8.99 -0.40 -10.93
CA ALA A 74 -9.97 -1.48 -11.02
C ALA A 74 -9.71 -2.59 -9.98
N THR A 75 -8.46 -3.00 -9.83
CA THR A 75 -8.07 -4.05 -8.88
C THR A 75 -8.26 -3.61 -7.42
N LEU A 76 -7.86 -2.39 -7.08
CA LEU A 76 -8.10 -1.81 -5.77
C LEU A 76 -9.59 -1.72 -5.45
N GLY A 77 -10.38 -1.31 -6.45
CA GLY A 77 -11.84 -1.24 -6.32
C GLY A 77 -12.46 -2.59 -6.01
N GLU A 78 -11.99 -3.67 -6.64
CA GLU A 78 -12.46 -5.03 -6.36
C GLU A 78 -12.09 -5.48 -4.95
N TRP A 79 -10.86 -5.24 -4.51
CA TRP A 79 -10.41 -5.61 -3.17
C TRP A 79 -11.19 -4.88 -2.09
N VAL A 80 -11.37 -3.58 -2.26
CA VAL A 80 -12.15 -2.76 -1.34
C VAL A 80 -13.62 -3.17 -1.32
N ALA A 81 -14.22 -3.42 -2.48
CA ALA A 81 -15.62 -3.83 -2.55
C ALA A 81 -15.89 -5.13 -1.77
N LYS A 82 -14.97 -6.11 -1.84
CA LYS A 82 -15.07 -7.34 -1.05
C LYS A 82 -15.00 -7.09 0.45
N ALA A 83 -14.10 -6.20 0.88
CA ALA A 83 -13.97 -5.83 2.30
C ALA A 83 -15.23 -5.12 2.80
N VAL A 84 -15.76 -4.18 2.03
CA VAL A 84 -17.00 -3.45 2.35
C VAL A 84 -18.19 -4.41 2.41
N ALA A 85 -18.28 -5.36 1.48
CA ALA A 85 -19.34 -6.38 1.50
C ALA A 85 -19.28 -7.27 2.75
N SER A 86 -18.09 -7.40 3.37
CA SER A 86 -17.90 -8.10 4.65
C SER A 86 -18.20 -7.23 5.88
N GLY A 87 -18.66 -6.01 5.69
CA GLY A 87 -19.01 -5.09 6.78
C GLY A 87 -17.88 -4.20 7.28
N LEU A 88 -16.74 -4.18 6.59
CA LEU A 88 -15.60 -3.33 6.93
C LEU A 88 -15.72 -1.95 6.29
N ARG A 89 -15.11 -0.95 6.92
CA ARG A 89 -14.98 0.39 6.33
C ARG A 89 -13.64 0.45 5.61
N ALA A 90 -13.70 0.60 4.30
CA ALA A 90 -12.51 0.63 3.46
C ALA A 90 -12.69 1.55 2.25
N ARG A 91 -11.61 2.16 1.82
CA ARG A 91 -11.50 2.92 0.57
C ARG A 91 -10.12 2.72 -0.01
N TRP A 92 -9.90 3.19 -1.21
CA TRP A 92 -8.61 3.09 -1.87
C TRP A 92 -8.12 4.45 -2.38
N VAL A 93 -6.81 4.56 -2.50
CA VAL A 93 -6.13 5.75 -3.02
C VAL A 93 -4.98 5.31 -3.93
N VAL A 94 -4.81 5.97 -5.06
CA VAL A 94 -3.67 5.79 -5.96
C VAL A 94 -2.86 7.07 -5.98
N ALA A 95 -1.55 6.93 -5.87
CA ALA A 95 -0.60 8.02 -6.05
C ALA A 95 0.40 7.68 -7.16
N THR A 96 1.15 8.67 -7.60
CA THR A 96 2.22 8.52 -8.57
C THR A 96 3.50 9.05 -7.95
N GLY A 97 4.59 8.31 -8.06
CA GLY A 97 5.87 8.76 -7.55
C GLY A 97 6.78 7.61 -7.09
N VAL A 98 7.60 7.91 -6.10
CA VAL A 98 8.49 6.94 -5.47
C VAL A 98 7.73 6.22 -4.35
N PRO A 99 7.61 4.88 -4.39
CA PRO A 99 6.72 4.15 -3.49
C PRO A 99 6.87 4.48 -2.01
N HIS A 100 8.07 4.41 -1.44
CA HIS A 100 8.24 4.66 0.00
C HIS A 100 7.94 6.12 0.39
N GLU A 101 8.28 7.08 -0.47
CA GLU A 101 7.99 8.50 -0.22
C GLU A 101 6.49 8.77 -0.22
N GLU A 102 5.79 8.25 -1.21
CA GLU A 102 4.33 8.41 -1.34
C GLU A 102 3.57 7.70 -0.20
N ILE A 103 4.04 6.54 0.24
CA ILE A 103 3.45 5.83 1.39
C ILE A 103 3.59 6.65 2.66
N VAL A 104 4.78 7.17 2.94
CA VAL A 104 5.04 8.00 4.14
C VAL A 104 4.22 9.29 4.08
N ALA A 105 4.17 9.95 2.93
CA ALA A 105 3.36 11.15 2.74
C ALA A 105 1.85 10.86 2.91
N ALA A 106 1.37 9.74 2.38
CA ALA A 106 -0.02 9.32 2.54
C ALA A 106 -0.36 9.02 4.00
N ALA A 107 0.52 8.38 4.73
CA ALA A 107 0.33 8.10 6.15
C ALA A 107 0.10 9.38 6.96
N ALA A 108 0.86 10.43 6.66
CA ALA A 108 0.70 11.74 7.31
C ALA A 108 -0.59 12.44 6.85
N ARG A 109 -0.83 12.51 5.54
CA ARG A 109 -2.00 13.18 4.96
C ARG A 109 -3.32 12.55 5.41
N GLU A 110 -3.38 11.23 5.45
CA GLU A 110 -4.57 10.48 5.84
C GLU A 110 -4.73 10.36 7.37
N ARG A 111 -3.79 10.90 8.14
CA ARG A 111 -3.76 10.76 9.60
C ARG A 111 -3.85 9.30 10.04
N THR A 112 -3.04 8.48 9.41
CA THR A 112 -2.94 7.04 9.67
C THR A 112 -2.26 6.81 11.02
N ASP A 113 -2.79 5.90 11.79
CA ASP A 113 -2.22 5.53 13.09
C ASP A 113 -1.59 4.12 13.10
N LEU A 114 -1.73 3.38 12.00
CA LEU A 114 -1.05 2.11 11.75
C LEU A 114 -0.85 1.88 10.25
N ILE A 115 0.35 1.48 9.86
CA ILE A 115 0.62 0.96 8.51
C ILE A 115 0.77 -0.56 8.61
N VAL A 116 0.08 -1.30 7.75
CA VAL A 116 0.25 -2.75 7.60
C VAL A 116 0.77 -3.02 6.20
N LEU A 117 1.97 -3.57 6.08
CA LEU A 117 2.60 -3.82 4.77
C LEU A 117 3.27 -5.19 4.71
N GLY A 118 3.40 -5.72 3.51
CA GLY A 118 4.15 -6.93 3.25
C GLY A 118 5.67 -6.69 3.33
N THR A 119 6.40 -7.68 3.79
CA THR A 119 7.86 -7.59 3.92
C THR A 119 8.59 -7.74 2.60
N HIS A 120 7.96 -8.37 1.58
CA HIS A 120 8.51 -8.62 0.26
C HIS A 120 7.54 -8.14 -0.80
N GLY A 121 8.07 -7.46 -1.83
CA GLY A 121 7.32 -7.07 -3.00
C GLY A 121 7.55 -8.00 -4.19
N ARG A 122 7.20 -7.53 -5.38
CA ARG A 122 7.35 -8.27 -6.66
C ARG A 122 8.79 -8.69 -7.00
N GLY A 123 9.80 -8.11 -6.35
CA GLY A 123 11.21 -8.33 -6.68
C GLY A 123 11.77 -9.72 -6.34
N GLY A 124 11.01 -10.60 -5.67
CA GLY A 124 11.39 -11.99 -5.44
C GLY A 124 12.71 -12.20 -4.71
N LEU A 125 13.19 -11.23 -3.94
CA LEU A 125 14.40 -11.35 -3.14
C LEU A 125 14.20 -12.38 -2.03
N ASP A 126 15.31 -12.99 -1.61
CA ASP A 126 15.37 -13.98 -0.54
C ASP A 126 14.43 -13.63 0.63
N ARG A 127 13.62 -14.58 1.05
CA ARG A 127 12.64 -14.44 2.14
C ARG A 127 13.25 -13.98 3.47
N ALA A 128 14.58 -14.11 3.62
CA ALA A 128 15.31 -13.64 4.79
C ALA A 128 15.54 -12.13 4.83
N LEU A 129 15.37 -11.42 3.71
CA LEU A 129 15.66 -10.01 3.58
C LEU A 129 14.37 -9.17 3.51
N LEU A 130 14.35 -8.09 4.25
CA LEU A 130 13.28 -7.10 4.18
C LEU A 130 13.36 -6.35 2.83
N GLY A 131 12.23 -6.23 2.14
CA GLY A 131 12.17 -5.48 0.87
C GLY A 131 12.56 -4.01 1.05
N SER A 132 13.11 -3.40 -0.01
CA SER A 132 13.60 -2.02 0.05
C SER A 132 12.54 -0.99 0.42
N VAL A 133 11.31 -1.15 -0.09
CA VAL A 133 10.19 -0.26 0.24
C VAL A 133 9.79 -0.44 1.70
N ALA A 134 9.64 -1.68 2.16
CA ALA A 134 9.30 -1.98 3.55
C ALA A 134 10.33 -1.42 4.54
N ASP A 135 11.62 -1.63 4.27
CA ASP A 135 12.71 -1.09 5.09
C ASP A 135 12.64 0.44 5.24
N ARG A 136 12.45 1.14 4.13
CA ARG A 136 12.37 2.61 4.13
C ARG A 136 11.11 3.12 4.81
N VAL A 137 9.97 2.48 4.59
CA VAL A 137 8.71 2.85 5.26
C VAL A 137 8.83 2.66 6.77
N ILE A 138 9.39 1.56 7.23
CA ILE A 138 9.60 1.29 8.67
C ILE A 138 10.46 2.39 9.31
N ARG A 139 11.50 2.85 8.61
CA ARG A 139 12.41 3.88 9.12
C ARG A 139 11.80 5.28 9.15
N LEU A 140 10.92 5.61 8.19
CA LEU A 140 10.47 6.97 7.93
C LEU A 140 9.01 7.22 8.32
N ALA A 141 8.25 6.18 8.62
CA ALA A 141 6.81 6.29 8.90
C ALA A 141 6.53 7.18 10.13
N PRO A 142 5.48 8.02 10.07
CA PRO A 142 5.07 8.86 11.19
C PRO A 142 4.25 8.11 12.25
N CYS A 143 4.01 6.82 12.06
CA CYS A 143 3.18 5.97 12.92
C CYS A 143 3.78 4.55 12.99
N PRO A 144 3.28 3.69 13.91
CA PRO A 144 3.66 2.29 13.95
C PRO A 144 3.47 1.56 12.63
N VAL A 145 4.35 0.63 12.34
CA VAL A 145 4.32 -0.20 11.13
C VAL A 145 4.30 -1.66 11.54
N LEU A 146 3.28 -2.37 11.07
CA LEU A 146 3.17 -3.81 11.21
C LEU A 146 3.58 -4.46 9.89
N SER A 147 4.68 -5.18 9.92
CA SER A 147 5.15 -5.93 8.76
C SER A 147 4.53 -7.32 8.74
N ALA A 148 3.80 -7.63 7.68
CA ALA A 148 3.18 -8.94 7.49
C ALA A 148 4.13 -9.84 6.72
N ARG A 149 4.48 -10.98 7.31
CA ARG A 149 5.29 -12.02 6.68
C ARG A 149 4.39 -13.17 6.26
N GLU A 150 4.52 -13.61 5.01
CA GLU A 150 3.94 -14.89 4.61
C GLU A 150 4.62 -16.02 5.38
N ILE A 151 3.81 -16.82 6.06
CA ILE A 151 4.24 -18.03 6.74
C ILE A 151 3.75 -19.19 5.87
N ASP A 152 4.69 -20.00 5.38
CA ASP A 152 4.36 -21.23 4.64
C ASP A 152 3.71 -22.26 5.55
#